data_488b735589e2339db24cc9fc6fe8c840
#
_entry.id   488b735589e2339db24cc9fc6fe8c840
#
_cell.length_a   1.000
_cell.length_b   1.000
_cell.length_c   1.000
_cell.angle_alpha   90.00
_cell.angle_beta   90.00
_cell.angle_gamma   90.00
#
_symmetry.space_group_name_H-M   'P 1'
#
loop_
_entity.id
_entity.type
_entity.pdbx_description
1 polymer ?
#
loop_
_entity_poly.entity_id
_entity_poly.type
_entity_poly.pdbx_seq_one_letter_code
_entity_poly.pdbx_strand_id
1 'polypeptide(L)'
;SIHSFALTVNKILEKINQTVQLVDDHNRLGQAELDINELDLDDPELDNQIFGNKVKVLLADMDLIKWKQNLLADQDKLETIYLEAINVTPDRDGKLLQLKEQIREKIDNPINPGNQKLLIFTAFADTALYLYQHLAEDLKKQGIYTALVTGSGENQSTLPLSRAIKKNIRMSDLNTVLTLF
;
A
#
# COMPACT_ATOMS: atom_id res chain seq x y z
N SER A 1 -4.81 -1.23 -8.24
CA SER A 1 -5.12 -2.67 -8.27
C SER A 1 -6.06 -3.03 -7.14
N ILE A 2 -6.74 -4.16 -7.23
CA ILE A 2 -7.57 -4.67 -6.14
C ILE A 2 -6.72 -4.99 -4.91
N HIS A 3 -5.49 -5.44 -5.13
CA HIS A 3 -4.53 -5.70 -4.06
C HIS A 3 -4.21 -4.42 -3.26
N SER A 4 -3.86 -3.32 -3.91
CA SER A 4 -3.59 -2.04 -3.22
C SER A 4 -4.83 -1.48 -2.53
N PHE A 5 -6.01 -1.72 -3.09
CA PHE A 5 -7.28 -1.38 -2.45
C PHE A 5 -7.47 -2.17 -1.15
N ALA A 6 -7.26 -3.49 -1.17
CA ALA A 6 -7.33 -4.33 0.02
C ALA A 6 -6.35 -3.86 1.11
N LEU A 7 -5.10 -3.53 0.76
CA LEU A 7 -4.12 -2.99 1.69
C LEU A 7 -4.58 -1.65 2.31
N THR A 8 -5.20 -0.79 1.52
CA THR A 8 -5.74 0.49 2.02
C THR A 8 -6.89 0.26 3.00
N VAL A 9 -7.82 -0.64 2.66
CA VAL A 9 -8.93 -0.99 3.57
C VAL A 9 -8.41 -1.60 4.86
N ASN A 10 -7.41 -2.47 4.80
CA ASN A 10 -6.78 -3.06 5.99
C ASN A 10 -6.18 -1.99 6.91
N LYS A 11 -5.45 -1.01 6.35
CA LYS A 11 -4.90 0.11 7.14
C LYS A 11 -6.00 0.95 7.82
N ILE A 12 -7.15 1.12 7.16
CA ILE A 12 -8.30 1.81 7.77
C ILE A 12 -8.87 0.97 8.92
N LEU A 13 -9.04 -0.34 8.73
CA LEU A 13 -9.50 -1.26 9.77
C LEU A 13 -8.57 -1.27 10.99
N GLU A 14 -7.26 -1.32 10.77
CA GLU A 14 -6.27 -1.22 11.85
C GLU A 14 -6.42 0.10 12.62
N LYS A 15 -6.63 1.22 11.91
CA LYS A 15 -6.84 2.51 12.55
C LYS A 15 -8.15 2.57 13.35
N ILE A 16 -9.23 1.98 12.84
CA ILE A 16 -10.50 1.87 13.56
C ILE A 16 -10.30 1.05 14.84
N ASN A 17 -9.64 -0.11 14.78
CA ASN A 17 -9.36 -0.97 15.92
C ASN A 17 -8.56 -0.23 17.00
N GLN A 18 -7.49 0.48 16.61
CA GLN A 18 -6.71 1.30 17.53
C GLN A 18 -7.56 2.38 18.19
N THR A 19 -8.44 3.01 17.41
CA THR A 19 -9.32 4.08 17.92
C THR A 19 -10.36 3.54 18.88
N VAL A 20 -10.98 2.40 18.59
CA VAL A 20 -11.94 1.74 19.49
C VAL A 20 -11.25 1.37 20.80
N GLN A 21 -10.04 0.83 20.75
CA GLN A 21 -9.26 0.50 21.95
C GLN A 21 -8.95 1.75 22.77
N LEU A 22 -8.55 2.85 22.13
CA LEU A 22 -8.30 4.13 22.80
C LEU A 22 -9.54 4.62 23.56
N VAL A 23 -10.72 4.54 22.94
CA VAL A 23 -12.00 4.90 23.60
C VAL A 23 -12.29 3.99 24.78
N ASP A 24 -12.02 2.69 24.66
CA ASP A 24 -12.26 1.73 25.76
C ASP A 24 -11.31 1.98 26.95
N ASP A 25 -10.06 2.26 26.66
CA ASP A 25 -9.04 2.56 27.68
C ASP A 25 -9.37 3.87 28.40
N HIS A 26 -9.79 4.91 27.65
CA HIS A 26 -10.25 6.16 28.23
C HIS A 26 -11.46 5.96 29.19
N ASN A 27 -12.43 5.14 28.79
CA ASN A 27 -13.59 4.81 29.62
C ASN A 27 -13.24 4.00 30.89
N ARG A 28 -12.16 3.17 30.84
CA ARG A 28 -11.69 2.37 31.99
C ARG A 28 -10.93 3.20 33.01
N LEU A 29 -10.10 4.12 32.55
CA LEU A 29 -9.24 4.93 33.41
C LEU A 29 -10.03 5.98 34.20
N GLY A 30 -11.30 6.18 33.87
CA GLY A 30 -12.15 7.22 34.46
C GLY A 30 -11.60 8.60 34.12
N GLN A 31 -12.48 9.56 33.96
CA GLN A 31 -12.14 10.95 33.76
C GLN A 31 -11.29 11.45 34.96
N ALA A 32 -9.96 11.46 34.79
CA ALA A 32 -9.20 12.42 35.57
C ALA A 32 -9.68 13.79 35.09
N GLU A 33 -10.23 14.59 36.01
CA GLU A 33 -10.57 16.00 35.71
C GLU A 33 -9.30 16.69 35.28
N LEU A 34 -9.15 16.84 33.97
CA LEU A 34 -8.08 17.65 33.38
C LEU A 34 -8.54 19.08 33.35
N ASP A 35 -7.80 19.93 34.04
CA ASP A 35 -7.97 21.36 33.91
C ASP A 35 -7.46 21.80 32.53
N ILE A 36 -8.39 21.98 31.59
CA ILE A 36 -8.16 22.27 30.16
C ILE A 36 -7.30 23.52 29.94
N ASN A 37 -7.23 24.40 30.93
CA ASN A 37 -6.52 25.67 30.83
C ASN A 37 -4.99 25.55 31.04
N GLU A 38 -4.49 24.42 31.53
CA GLU A 38 -3.08 24.16 31.79
C GLU A 38 -2.47 23.04 30.91
N LEU A 39 -3.22 22.54 29.92
CA LEU A 39 -2.76 21.42 29.09
C LEU A 39 -1.72 21.88 28.06
N ASP A 40 -0.50 21.41 28.23
CA ASP A 40 0.52 21.42 27.18
C ASP A 40 0.16 20.33 26.15
N LEU A 41 -0.34 20.74 24.96
CA LEU A 41 -0.79 19.85 23.90
C LEU A 41 0.35 18.99 23.28
N ASP A 42 1.59 19.26 23.67
CA ASP A 42 2.76 18.48 23.24
C ASP A 42 3.24 17.50 24.32
N ASP A 43 2.53 17.36 25.46
CA ASP A 43 2.84 16.40 26.52
C ASP A 43 2.52 14.96 26.03
N PRO A 44 3.49 14.03 26.08
CA PRO A 44 3.29 12.63 25.70
C PRO A 44 2.22 11.90 26.54
N GLU A 45 1.94 12.32 27.77
CA GLU A 45 0.90 11.74 28.61
C GLU A 45 -0.51 12.05 28.09
N LEU A 46 -0.66 13.08 27.27
CA LEU A 46 -1.92 13.48 26.66
C LEU A 46 -2.29 12.68 25.40
N ASP A 47 -1.35 11.97 24.78
CA ASP A 47 -1.58 11.22 23.55
C ASP A 47 -2.75 10.23 23.65
N ASN A 48 -3.01 9.70 24.84
CA ASN A 48 -4.13 8.79 25.11
C ASN A 48 -5.48 9.50 25.29
N GLN A 49 -5.50 10.83 25.37
CA GLN A 49 -6.70 11.62 25.61
C GLN A 49 -7.06 12.53 24.41
N ILE A 50 -6.21 12.55 23.40
CA ILE A 50 -6.35 13.39 22.21
C ILE A 50 -6.42 12.50 20.97
N PHE A 51 -7.39 12.77 20.10
CA PHE A 51 -7.50 12.13 18.80
C PHE A 51 -7.24 13.12 17.66
N GLY A 52 -6.44 12.69 16.69
CA GLY A 52 -6.19 13.41 15.46
C GLY A 52 -4.76 13.94 15.32
N ASN A 53 -4.28 14.05 14.09
CA ASN A 53 -2.92 14.55 13.78
C ASN A 53 -2.91 16.03 13.36
N LYS A 54 -3.91 16.43 12.58
CA LYS A 54 -4.00 17.81 12.05
C LYS A 54 -4.86 18.73 12.91
N VAL A 55 -5.92 18.17 13.48
CA VAL A 55 -6.80 18.83 14.44
C VAL A 55 -6.88 17.91 15.64
N LYS A 56 -6.33 18.36 16.76
CA LYS A 56 -6.36 17.62 18.01
C LYS A 56 -7.71 17.87 18.70
N VAL A 57 -8.41 16.80 19.08
CA VAL A 57 -9.70 16.86 19.77
C VAL A 57 -9.59 16.06 21.06
N LEU A 58 -9.98 16.67 22.19
CA LEU A 58 -10.03 15.98 23.47
C LEU A 58 -11.16 14.94 23.46
N LEU A 59 -10.87 13.74 23.89
CA LEU A 59 -11.87 12.67 24.00
C LEU A 59 -13.03 13.03 24.94
N ALA A 60 -12.75 13.82 25.97
CA ALA A 60 -13.74 14.32 26.92
C ALA A 60 -14.84 15.20 26.26
N ASP A 61 -14.53 15.85 25.14
CA ASP A 61 -15.46 16.71 24.42
C ASP A 61 -16.32 15.96 23.40
N MET A 62 -16.13 14.63 23.28
CA MET A 62 -16.77 13.80 22.28
C MET A 62 -17.87 12.92 22.90
N ASP A 63 -18.92 12.65 22.14
CA ASP A 63 -19.86 11.56 22.44
C ASP A 63 -19.20 10.21 22.10
N LEU A 64 -18.38 9.71 23.02
CA LEU A 64 -17.58 8.50 22.85
C LEU A 64 -18.45 7.26 22.62
N ILE A 65 -19.65 7.21 23.20
CA ILE A 65 -20.58 6.08 23.04
C ILE A 65 -21.04 6.01 21.58
N LYS A 66 -21.56 7.12 21.08
CA LYS A 66 -22.04 7.22 19.70
C LYS A 66 -20.91 7.05 18.70
N TRP A 67 -19.73 7.65 18.98
CA TRP A 67 -18.56 7.53 18.12
C TRP A 67 -18.10 6.07 18.02
N LYS A 68 -17.97 5.36 19.14
CA LYS A 68 -17.61 3.94 19.15
C LYS A 68 -18.63 3.09 18.38
N GLN A 69 -19.93 3.33 18.56
CA GLN A 69 -20.97 2.62 17.80
C GLN A 69 -20.83 2.83 16.29
N ASN A 70 -20.55 4.04 15.85
CA ASN A 70 -20.32 4.33 14.44
C ASN A 70 -19.05 3.65 13.91
N LEU A 71 -17.95 3.68 14.68
CA LEU A 71 -16.70 3.01 14.30
C LEU A 71 -16.88 1.50 14.14
N LEU A 72 -17.60 0.85 15.06
CA LEU A 72 -17.90 -0.58 14.97
C LEU A 72 -18.80 -0.92 13.78
N ALA A 73 -19.78 -0.07 13.47
CA ALA A 73 -20.63 -0.24 12.29
C ALA A 73 -19.86 -0.06 10.98
N ASP A 74 -18.89 0.85 10.96
CA ASP A 74 -18.02 1.04 9.78
C ASP A 74 -17.00 -0.09 9.66
N GLN A 75 -16.48 -0.60 10.78
CA GLN A 75 -15.61 -1.77 10.82
C GLN A 75 -16.26 -2.98 10.15
N ASP A 76 -17.48 -3.34 10.54
CA ASP A 76 -18.22 -4.48 9.99
C ASP A 76 -18.38 -4.40 8.47
N LYS A 77 -18.72 -3.21 7.95
CA LYS A 77 -18.82 -2.98 6.50
C LYS A 77 -17.47 -3.10 5.80
N LEU A 78 -16.41 -2.50 6.39
CA LEU A 78 -15.07 -2.52 5.80
C LEU A 78 -14.45 -3.91 5.84
N GLU A 79 -14.71 -4.71 6.88
CA GLU A 79 -14.29 -6.11 6.96
C GLU A 79 -14.90 -6.92 5.81
N THR A 80 -16.19 -6.73 5.54
CA THR A 80 -16.85 -7.39 4.39
C THR A 80 -16.16 -7.02 3.08
N ILE A 81 -15.93 -5.73 2.84
CA ILE A 81 -15.25 -5.23 1.63
C ILE A 81 -13.81 -5.77 1.54
N TYR A 82 -13.10 -5.81 2.67
CA TYR A 82 -11.73 -6.34 2.73
C TYR A 82 -11.69 -7.82 2.35
N LEU A 83 -12.58 -8.63 2.93
CA LEU A 83 -12.67 -10.06 2.63
C LEU A 83 -13.01 -10.31 1.15
N GLU A 84 -13.92 -9.55 0.57
CA GLU A 84 -14.20 -9.64 -0.85
C GLU A 84 -12.98 -9.28 -1.71
N ALA A 85 -12.26 -8.22 -1.33
CA ALA A 85 -11.09 -7.75 -2.07
C ALA A 85 -9.92 -8.74 -2.04
N ILE A 86 -9.61 -9.34 -0.88
CA ILE A 86 -8.53 -10.35 -0.77
C ILE A 86 -8.85 -11.68 -1.44
N ASN A 87 -10.14 -11.97 -1.65
CA ASN A 87 -10.58 -13.16 -2.36
C ASN A 87 -10.50 -13.03 -3.89
N VAL A 88 -10.13 -11.85 -4.40
CA VAL A 88 -9.86 -11.68 -5.83
C VAL A 88 -8.45 -12.19 -6.13
N THR A 89 -8.37 -13.41 -6.61
CA THR A 89 -7.12 -14.04 -7.04
C THR A 89 -6.60 -13.44 -8.35
N PRO A 90 -5.30 -13.57 -8.68
CA PRO A 90 -4.72 -13.00 -9.91
C PRO A 90 -5.37 -13.47 -11.21
N ASP A 91 -5.93 -14.69 -11.22
CA ASP A 91 -6.70 -15.24 -12.33
C ASP A 91 -8.11 -14.63 -12.48
N ARG A 92 -8.59 -13.93 -11.46
CA ARG A 92 -9.85 -13.19 -11.44
C ARG A 92 -9.65 -11.67 -11.49
N ASP A 93 -8.42 -11.16 -11.38
CA ASP A 93 -8.11 -9.74 -11.51
C ASP A 93 -8.19 -9.32 -12.98
N GLY A 94 -9.36 -8.83 -13.41
CA GLY A 94 -9.60 -8.41 -14.78
C GLY A 94 -8.62 -7.37 -15.30
N LYS A 95 -8.11 -6.45 -14.43
CA LYS A 95 -7.11 -5.46 -14.83
C LYS A 95 -5.75 -6.10 -15.08
N LEU A 96 -5.35 -7.05 -14.25
CA LEU A 96 -4.10 -7.80 -14.45
C LEU A 96 -4.18 -8.66 -15.73
N LEU A 97 -5.31 -9.34 -15.93
CA LEU A 97 -5.54 -10.16 -17.14
C LEU A 97 -5.50 -9.30 -18.41
N GLN A 98 -6.17 -8.16 -18.41
CA GLN A 98 -6.15 -7.22 -19.54
C GLN A 98 -4.74 -6.67 -19.80
N LEU A 99 -3.98 -6.35 -18.74
CA LEU A 99 -2.60 -5.90 -18.87
C LEU A 99 -1.72 -7.00 -19.48
N LYS A 100 -1.87 -8.26 -19.06
CA LYS A 100 -1.15 -9.40 -19.67
C LYS A 100 -1.44 -9.52 -21.17
N GLU A 101 -2.67 -9.33 -21.57
CA GLU A 101 -3.10 -9.34 -22.99
C GLU A 101 -2.43 -8.19 -23.78
N GLN A 102 -2.46 -6.96 -23.25
CA GLN A 102 -1.84 -5.79 -23.87
C GLN A 102 -0.32 -5.95 -23.99
N ILE A 103 0.34 -6.54 -22.98
CA ILE A 103 1.77 -6.84 -23.04
C ILE A 103 2.05 -7.85 -24.17
N ARG A 104 1.26 -8.91 -24.26
CA ARG A 104 1.41 -9.93 -25.34
C ARG A 104 1.24 -9.30 -26.71
N GLU A 105 0.18 -8.51 -26.91
CA GLU A 105 -0.08 -7.83 -28.16
C GLU A 105 1.08 -6.90 -28.54
N LYS A 106 1.63 -6.14 -27.59
CA LYS A 106 2.79 -5.26 -27.81
C LYS A 106 4.06 -6.03 -28.18
N ILE A 107 4.23 -7.25 -27.66
CA ILE A 107 5.37 -8.10 -27.96
C ILE A 107 5.22 -8.71 -29.37
N ASP A 108 4.05 -9.23 -29.70
CA ASP A 108 3.76 -9.91 -30.94
C ASP A 108 3.63 -8.91 -32.12
N ASN A 109 3.04 -7.74 -31.88
CA ASN A 109 2.76 -6.70 -32.85
C ASN A 109 3.31 -5.32 -32.38
N PRO A 110 4.64 -5.14 -32.31
CA PRO A 110 5.20 -3.88 -31.83
C PRO A 110 4.88 -2.72 -32.79
N ILE A 111 4.46 -1.57 -32.25
CA ILE A 111 4.16 -0.35 -33.02
C ILE A 111 5.36 0.06 -33.88
N ASN A 112 6.56 -0.02 -33.30
CA ASN A 112 7.81 0.21 -34.02
C ASN A 112 8.53 -1.14 -34.18
N PRO A 113 8.87 -1.57 -35.43
CA PRO A 113 9.54 -2.84 -35.63
C PRO A 113 10.81 -2.97 -34.78
N GLY A 114 10.93 -4.13 -34.08
CA GLY A 114 12.05 -4.42 -33.18
C GLY A 114 12.01 -3.76 -31.82
N ASN A 115 11.00 -2.91 -31.51
CA ASN A 115 10.87 -2.29 -30.21
C ASN A 115 9.74 -2.95 -29.38
N GLN A 116 10.13 -3.88 -28.54
CA GLN A 116 9.23 -4.56 -27.59
C GLN A 116 9.22 -3.93 -26.20
N LYS A 117 9.93 -2.81 -26.00
CA LYS A 117 10.02 -2.13 -24.71
C LYS A 117 8.66 -1.57 -24.29
N LEU A 118 8.33 -1.76 -23.02
CA LEU A 118 7.12 -1.25 -22.38
C LEU A 118 7.45 -0.62 -21.02
N LEU A 119 6.87 0.53 -20.75
CA LEU A 119 6.94 1.20 -19.47
C LEU A 119 5.55 1.24 -18.85
N ILE A 120 5.44 0.79 -17.61
CA ILE A 120 4.18 0.82 -16.85
C ILE A 120 4.38 1.74 -15.65
N PHE A 121 3.57 2.78 -15.55
CA PHE A 121 3.58 3.70 -14.43
C PHE A 121 2.39 3.45 -13.52
N THR A 122 2.63 3.52 -12.22
CA THR A 122 1.59 3.45 -11.20
C THR A 122 1.87 4.43 -10.07
N ALA A 123 0.82 4.99 -9.49
CA ALA A 123 0.92 5.91 -8.35
C ALA A 123 1.32 5.22 -7.04
N PHE A 124 1.12 3.89 -6.94
CA PHE A 124 1.32 3.13 -5.70
C PHE A 124 2.42 2.10 -5.87
N ALA A 125 3.40 2.09 -4.96
CA ALA A 125 4.48 1.10 -4.92
C ALA A 125 3.94 -0.33 -4.76
N ASP A 126 2.91 -0.53 -3.94
CA ASP A 126 2.24 -1.83 -3.75
C ASP A 126 1.66 -2.38 -5.07
N THR A 127 1.13 -1.50 -5.93
CA THR A 127 0.66 -1.92 -7.27
C THR A 127 1.83 -2.31 -8.17
N ALA A 128 2.93 -1.56 -8.13
CA ALA A 128 4.12 -1.88 -8.92
C ALA A 128 4.70 -3.25 -8.49
N LEU A 129 4.80 -3.49 -7.19
CA LEU A 129 5.26 -4.77 -6.64
C LEU A 129 4.34 -5.93 -7.03
N TYR A 130 3.02 -5.75 -6.90
CA TYR A 130 2.02 -6.73 -7.31
C TYR A 130 2.15 -7.11 -8.80
N LEU A 131 2.26 -6.11 -9.67
CA LEU A 131 2.44 -6.35 -11.10
C LEU A 131 3.74 -7.09 -11.39
N TYR A 132 4.85 -6.69 -10.75
CA TYR A 132 6.13 -7.37 -10.92
C TYR A 132 6.06 -8.83 -10.51
N GLN A 133 5.47 -9.15 -9.36
CA GLN A 133 5.30 -10.51 -8.86
C GLN A 133 4.50 -11.41 -9.81
N HIS A 134 3.51 -10.87 -10.52
CA HIS A 134 2.62 -11.64 -11.40
C HIS A 134 2.96 -11.59 -12.89
N LEU A 135 3.98 -10.82 -13.27
CA LEU A 135 4.43 -10.69 -14.67
C LEU A 135 5.86 -11.18 -14.90
N ALA A 136 6.75 -10.94 -13.92
CA ALA A 136 8.20 -11.04 -14.12
C ALA A 136 8.67 -12.44 -14.53
N GLU A 137 8.20 -13.49 -13.84
CA GLU A 137 8.65 -14.87 -14.11
C GLU A 137 8.06 -15.41 -15.42
N ASP A 138 6.84 -15.06 -15.77
CA ASP A 138 6.21 -15.49 -17.01
C ASP A 138 6.84 -14.82 -18.23
N LEU A 139 7.17 -13.55 -18.13
CA LEU A 139 7.89 -12.82 -19.17
C LEU A 139 9.33 -13.30 -19.32
N LYS A 140 10.01 -13.60 -18.23
CA LYS A 140 11.38 -14.17 -18.25
C LYS A 140 11.44 -15.51 -18.96
N LYS A 141 10.44 -16.39 -18.79
CA LYS A 141 10.34 -17.64 -19.54
C LYS A 141 10.25 -17.44 -21.06
N GLN A 142 9.73 -16.29 -21.49
CA GLN A 142 9.63 -15.86 -22.88
C GLN A 142 10.88 -15.09 -23.35
N GLY A 143 11.92 -14.96 -22.52
CA GLY A 143 13.15 -14.22 -22.83
C GLY A 143 13.03 -12.71 -22.64
N ILE A 144 11.94 -12.23 -22.04
CA ILE A 144 11.68 -10.81 -21.78
C ILE A 144 12.03 -10.49 -20.33
N TYR A 145 12.94 -9.57 -20.15
CA TYR A 145 13.38 -9.14 -18.83
C TYR A 145 12.56 -7.96 -18.34
N THR A 146 12.31 -7.95 -17.04
CA THR A 146 11.52 -6.92 -16.37
C THR A 146 12.31 -6.30 -15.23
N ALA A 147 12.06 -5.03 -14.98
CA ALA A 147 12.57 -4.32 -13.81
C ALA A 147 11.42 -3.65 -13.05
N LEU A 148 11.50 -3.67 -11.74
CA LEU A 148 10.68 -2.89 -10.82
C LEU A 148 11.52 -1.75 -10.26
N VAL A 149 10.98 -0.53 -10.35
CA VAL A 149 11.57 0.66 -9.73
C VAL A 149 10.53 1.31 -8.84
N THR A 150 10.90 1.54 -7.58
CA THR A 150 10.06 2.20 -6.60
C THR A 150 10.79 3.38 -5.94
N GLY A 151 10.03 4.34 -5.41
CA GLY A 151 10.60 5.48 -4.68
C GLY A 151 11.31 5.10 -3.37
N SER A 152 11.01 3.92 -2.80
CA SER A 152 11.68 3.37 -1.61
C SER A 152 13.07 2.80 -1.90
N GLY A 153 13.45 2.65 -3.17
CA GLY A 153 14.77 2.15 -3.59
C GLY A 153 14.90 0.62 -3.59
N GLU A 154 13.86 -0.12 -3.32
CA GLU A 154 13.83 -1.59 -3.45
C GLU A 154 13.60 -2.01 -4.90
N ASN A 155 14.55 -1.68 -5.76
CA ASN A 155 14.48 -2.04 -7.16
C ASN A 155 14.81 -3.53 -7.37
N GLN A 156 14.06 -4.17 -8.26
CA GLN A 156 14.22 -5.59 -8.59
C GLN A 156 14.37 -5.77 -10.10
N SER A 157 15.00 -6.83 -10.52
CA SER A 157 15.12 -7.16 -11.95
C SER A 157 15.30 -8.66 -12.19
N THR A 158 14.69 -9.13 -13.28
CA THR A 158 14.89 -10.50 -13.79
C THR A 158 16.09 -10.64 -14.71
N LEU A 159 16.79 -9.53 -15.05
CA LEU A 159 17.94 -9.55 -15.95
C LEU A 159 19.10 -10.38 -15.34
N PRO A 160 19.64 -11.38 -16.05
CA PRO A 160 20.76 -12.18 -15.60
C PRO A 160 22.06 -11.39 -15.69
N LEU A 161 22.43 -10.69 -14.61
CA LEU A 161 23.67 -9.97 -14.54
C LEU A 161 24.83 -10.93 -14.22
N SER A 162 25.94 -10.84 -14.95
CA SER A 162 27.17 -11.57 -14.62
C SER A 162 27.69 -11.15 -13.24
N ARG A 163 28.48 -12.03 -12.57
CA ARG A 163 29.06 -11.70 -11.24
C ARG A 163 29.90 -10.43 -11.27
N ALA A 164 30.62 -10.17 -12.36
CA ALA A 164 31.45 -8.99 -12.54
C ALA A 164 30.60 -7.71 -12.59
N ILE A 165 29.48 -7.77 -13.31
CA ILE A 165 28.53 -6.65 -13.43
C ILE A 165 27.81 -6.43 -12.09
N LYS A 166 27.35 -7.47 -11.42
CA LYS A 166 26.68 -7.35 -10.09
C LYS A 166 27.54 -6.66 -9.05
N LYS A 167 28.88 -6.79 -9.11
CA LYS A 167 29.79 -6.17 -8.15
C LYS A 167 29.90 -4.67 -8.34
N ASN A 168 29.69 -4.17 -9.56
CA ASN A 168 29.90 -2.76 -9.93
C ASN A 168 28.60 -1.98 -10.16
N ILE A 169 27.45 -2.68 -10.26
CA ILE A 169 26.16 -2.06 -10.55
C ILE A 169 25.26 -2.13 -9.32
N ARG A 170 24.81 -0.97 -8.88
CA ARG A 170 23.79 -0.87 -7.83
C ARG A 170 22.41 -0.81 -8.48
N MET A 171 21.66 -1.91 -8.40
CA MET A 171 20.25 -1.94 -8.87
C MET A 171 19.34 -0.97 -8.11
N SER A 172 19.81 -0.41 -7.00
CA SER A 172 19.12 0.68 -6.29
C SER A 172 19.18 2.02 -7.04
N ASP A 173 20.09 2.15 -8.03
CA ASP A 173 20.18 3.36 -8.82
C ASP A 173 19.26 3.29 -10.06
N LEU A 174 18.35 4.24 -10.17
CA LEU A 174 17.41 4.36 -11.28
C LEU A 174 18.14 4.45 -12.64
N ASN A 175 19.21 5.25 -12.73
CA ASN A 175 19.96 5.43 -13.98
C ASN A 175 20.57 4.10 -14.45
N THR A 176 21.03 3.29 -13.52
CA THR A 176 21.53 1.94 -13.79
C THR A 176 20.44 1.06 -14.41
N VAL A 177 19.24 1.07 -13.82
CA VAL A 177 18.12 0.29 -14.37
C VAL A 177 17.74 0.78 -15.76
N LEU A 178 17.61 2.09 -15.97
CA LEU A 178 17.26 2.68 -17.26
C LEU A 178 18.31 2.41 -18.35
N THR A 179 19.58 2.25 -17.98
CA THR A 179 20.66 1.95 -18.94
C THR A 179 20.65 0.48 -19.36
N LEU A 180 20.18 -0.43 -18.49
CA LEU A 180 20.16 -1.87 -18.75
C LEU A 180 18.93 -2.32 -19.54
N PHE A 181 17.84 -1.54 -19.53
CA PHE A 181 16.56 -1.82 -20.19
C PHE A 181 16.25 -0.81 -21.28
#